data_128a98a94e3f1ede9cbdd8935c5feebd
#
_entry.id   128a98a94e3f1ede9cbdd8935c5feebd
#
_cell.length_a   1.000
_cell.length_b   1.000
_cell.length_c   1.000
_cell.angle_alpha   90.00
_cell.angle_beta   90.00
_cell.angle_gamma   90.00
#
_symmetry.space_group_name_H-M   'P 1'
#
loop_
_entity.id
_entity.type
_entity.pdbx_description
1 polymer ?
#
loop_
_entity_poly.entity_id
_entity_poly.type
_entity_poly.pdbx_seq_one_letter_code
_entity_poly.pdbx_strand_id
1 'polypeptide(L)'
;PGQQNIAQDFALSDFSLTLVLQFKTSKIINDVAKVQIKSEEVTPFGGIFHVRELFSRYMAPIIDKVLGLRCASYGYQYSEIVGSLSSVYFCGGDCVEDVTSHLMPRLSLHPTLRTCSSDTILRGISELATSNTSYTSDTGKSYDFNTAPKLNSLLVKTLINTGQLVAGESYDLDFDHQFIETEKYDAKMTYKKFTGYSPGVAVIGDLIVGIENRDGNANVRFH
;
A
#
# COMPACT_ATOMS: atom_id res chain seq x y z
N PRO A 1 -17.95 -32.73 -2.33
CA PRO A 1 -18.25 -32.47 -0.94
C PRO A 1 -16.94 -32.36 -0.19
N GLY A 2 -16.61 -31.17 0.33
CA GLY A 2 -15.53 -30.99 1.29
C GLY A 2 -14.33 -30.16 0.79
N GLN A 3 -14.54 -28.97 0.31
CA GLN A 3 -13.51 -27.92 0.40
C GLN A 3 -14.00 -26.89 1.42
N GLN A 4 -13.66 -27.15 2.67
CA GLN A 4 -13.87 -26.23 3.78
C GLN A 4 -12.77 -25.17 3.81
N ASN A 5 -13.21 -23.95 4.07
CA ASN A 5 -12.49 -22.72 4.34
C ASN A 5 -11.24 -22.88 5.25
N ILE A 6 -10.09 -23.14 4.67
CA ILE A 6 -8.82 -23.21 5.41
C ILE A 6 -8.26 -21.82 5.74
N ALA A 7 -8.69 -20.78 5.04
CA ALA A 7 -8.15 -19.42 5.23
C ALA A 7 -8.74 -18.65 6.43
N GLN A 8 -9.96 -18.95 6.85
CA GLN A 8 -10.58 -18.28 8.00
C GLN A 8 -10.20 -18.91 9.35
N ASP A 9 -9.91 -20.21 9.38
CA ASP A 9 -9.54 -20.89 10.62
C ASP A 9 -8.10 -20.58 11.08
N PHE A 10 -7.18 -20.22 10.16
CA PHE A 10 -5.79 -19.94 10.52
C PHE A 10 -5.59 -18.58 11.21
N ALA A 11 -6.33 -17.55 10.79
CA ALA A 11 -6.17 -16.21 11.37
C ALA A 11 -6.79 -16.07 12.77
N LEU A 12 -7.85 -16.85 13.05
CA LEU A 12 -8.54 -16.80 14.34
C LEU A 12 -7.93 -17.78 15.36
N SER A 13 -7.34 -18.90 14.92
CA SER A 13 -6.73 -19.87 15.81
C SER A 13 -5.42 -19.39 16.42
N ASP A 14 -4.57 -18.70 15.65
CA ASP A 14 -3.29 -18.18 16.15
C ASP A 14 -3.49 -17.01 17.12
N PHE A 15 -4.48 -16.15 16.87
CA PHE A 15 -4.81 -15.07 17.80
C PHE A 15 -5.40 -15.58 19.10
N SER A 16 -6.25 -16.61 19.02
CA SER A 16 -6.84 -17.28 20.19
C SER A 16 -5.81 -18.06 20.98
N LEU A 17 -4.84 -18.72 20.32
CA LEU A 17 -3.82 -19.53 20.99
C LEU A 17 -2.83 -18.66 21.76
N THR A 18 -2.43 -17.51 21.20
CA THR A 18 -1.53 -16.57 21.88
C THR A 18 -2.19 -15.94 23.09
N LEU A 19 -3.48 -15.59 23.00
CA LEU A 19 -4.22 -15.04 24.14
C LEU A 19 -4.48 -16.12 25.23
N VAL A 20 -4.79 -17.35 24.82
CA VAL A 20 -5.04 -18.45 25.77
C VAL A 20 -3.76 -18.91 26.47
N LEU A 21 -2.60 -18.85 25.81
CA LEU A 21 -1.32 -19.16 26.45
C LEU A 21 -0.91 -18.09 27.48
N GLN A 22 -1.26 -16.83 27.28
CA GLN A 22 -1.03 -15.79 28.27
C GLN A 22 -1.94 -15.92 29.51
N PHE A 23 -3.14 -16.48 29.38
CA PHE A 23 -4.06 -16.67 30.51
C PHE A 23 -3.89 -18.00 31.26
N LYS A 24 -3.20 -19.00 30.70
CA LYS A 24 -3.00 -20.30 31.36
C LYS A 24 -1.83 -20.35 32.36
N THR A 25 -1.02 -19.32 32.47
CA THR A 25 0.12 -19.27 33.40
C THR A 25 -0.09 -18.41 34.64
N SER A 26 -1.29 -17.88 34.88
CA SER A 26 -1.59 -17.25 36.18
C SER A 26 -1.96 -18.29 37.22
N LYS A 27 -0.98 -19.05 37.70
CA LYS A 27 -1.03 -19.57 39.07
C LYS A 27 -1.07 -18.36 39.99
N ILE A 28 -2.16 -18.21 40.74
CA ILE A 28 -2.27 -17.22 41.81
C ILE A 28 -1.22 -17.59 42.85
N ILE A 29 -0.04 -17.02 42.72
CA ILE A 29 0.94 -16.93 43.77
C ILE A 29 0.70 -15.53 44.35
N ASN A 30 0.45 -15.47 45.67
CA ASN A 30 0.43 -14.22 46.44
C ASN A 30 1.85 -13.60 46.44
N ASP A 31 2.35 -13.21 45.29
CA ASP A 31 3.56 -12.41 45.18
C ASP A 31 3.15 -10.94 45.11
N VAL A 32 3.64 -10.20 46.08
CA VAL A 32 3.57 -8.72 46.06
C VAL A 32 4.10 -8.25 44.71
N ALA A 33 3.28 -7.54 43.98
CA ALA A 33 3.65 -6.99 42.67
C ALA A 33 4.97 -6.21 42.79
N LYS A 34 6.04 -6.73 42.22
CA LYS A 34 7.36 -6.10 42.26
C LYS A 34 7.41 -5.02 41.20
N VAL A 35 7.30 -3.77 41.59
CA VAL A 35 7.46 -2.64 40.66
C VAL A 35 8.93 -2.51 40.32
N GLN A 36 9.26 -2.67 39.06
CA GLN A 36 10.60 -2.46 38.52
C GLN A 36 10.60 -1.22 37.64
N ILE A 37 11.38 -0.23 38.00
CA ILE A 37 11.59 0.97 37.20
C ILE A 37 12.63 0.57 36.12
N LYS A 38 12.23 0.64 34.84
CA LYS A 38 13.11 0.46 33.69
C LYS A 38 13.11 1.72 32.85
N SER A 39 14.28 2.09 32.33
CA SER A 39 14.40 3.12 31.31
C SER A 39 14.41 2.41 29.96
N GLU A 40 13.31 2.42 29.27
CA GLU A 40 13.16 1.83 27.92
C GLU A 40 12.63 2.91 26.98
N GLU A 41 13.11 2.89 25.73
CA GLU A 41 12.54 3.74 24.70
C GLU A 41 11.13 3.24 24.34
N VAL A 42 10.15 4.13 24.47
CA VAL A 42 8.75 3.86 24.14
C VAL A 42 8.40 4.60 22.86
N THR A 43 7.75 3.90 21.92
CA THR A 43 7.26 4.50 20.69
C THR A 43 5.74 4.54 20.68
N PRO A 44 5.11 5.65 20.22
CA PRO A 44 3.67 5.70 19.99
C PRO A 44 3.22 4.80 18.85
N PHE A 45 4.15 4.32 18.03
CA PHE A 45 3.89 3.48 16.86
C PHE A 45 4.13 1.97 17.11
N GLY A 46 4.02 1.49 18.36
CA GLY A 46 4.35 0.10 18.71
C GLY A 46 3.62 -0.95 17.88
N GLY A 47 2.37 -0.71 17.53
CA GLY A 47 1.58 -1.62 16.69
C GLY A 47 2.10 -1.80 15.27
N ILE A 48 2.84 -0.83 14.72
CA ILE A 48 3.36 -0.90 13.35
C ILE A 48 4.37 -2.04 13.16
N PHE A 49 5.09 -2.44 14.19
CA PHE A 49 6.07 -3.53 14.10
C PHE A 49 5.40 -4.82 13.65
N HIS A 50 4.29 -5.17 14.27
CA HIS A 50 3.52 -6.36 13.89
C HIS A 50 2.93 -6.24 12.47
N VAL A 51 2.37 -5.08 12.12
CA VAL A 51 1.85 -4.82 10.77
C VAL A 51 2.95 -4.96 9.72
N ARG A 52 4.16 -4.45 10.00
CA ARG A 52 5.30 -4.56 9.09
C ARG A 52 5.83 -5.99 8.96
N GLU A 53 5.77 -6.79 10.02
CA GLU A 53 6.10 -8.22 9.96
C GLU A 53 5.11 -8.98 9.08
N LEU A 54 3.80 -8.74 9.25
CA LEU A 54 2.76 -9.32 8.38
C LEU A 54 2.94 -8.86 6.93
N PHE A 55 3.20 -7.58 6.71
CA PHE A 55 3.51 -7.05 5.38
C PHE A 55 4.70 -7.77 4.75
N SER A 56 5.81 -7.91 5.48
CA SER A 56 7.00 -8.60 5.00
C SER A 56 6.74 -10.06 4.67
N ARG A 57 5.88 -10.72 5.43
CA ARG A 57 5.54 -12.14 5.22
C ARG A 57 4.62 -12.36 4.03
N TYR A 58 3.58 -11.54 3.87
CA TYR A 58 2.50 -11.79 2.92
C TYR A 58 2.57 -10.89 1.67
N MET A 59 2.94 -9.63 1.83
CA MET A 59 2.92 -8.65 0.74
C MET A 59 4.24 -8.54 0.00
N ALA A 60 5.37 -8.57 0.71
CA ALA A 60 6.68 -8.39 0.08
C ALA A 60 6.96 -9.42 -1.03
N PRO A 61 6.66 -10.72 -0.89
CA PRO A 61 6.88 -11.69 -1.96
C PRO A 61 6.03 -11.41 -3.21
N ILE A 62 4.82 -10.87 -3.06
CA ILE A 62 3.94 -10.51 -4.18
C ILE A 62 4.54 -9.31 -4.90
N ILE A 63 4.95 -8.29 -4.16
CA ILE A 63 5.55 -7.06 -4.69
C ILE A 63 6.80 -7.39 -5.48
N ASP A 64 7.74 -8.13 -4.89
CA ASP A 64 9.01 -8.47 -5.53
C ASP A 64 8.82 -9.35 -6.77
N LYS A 65 7.83 -10.24 -6.76
CA LYS A 65 7.48 -11.05 -7.93
C LYS A 65 6.91 -10.20 -9.08
N VAL A 66 6.12 -9.18 -8.77
CA VAL A 66 5.43 -8.37 -9.80
C VAL A 66 6.32 -7.24 -10.31
N LEU A 67 6.97 -6.51 -9.41
CA LEU A 67 7.80 -5.36 -9.77
C LEU A 67 9.21 -5.77 -10.19
N GLY A 68 9.67 -6.93 -9.73
CA GLY A 68 11.01 -7.46 -9.99
C GLY A 68 12.04 -6.92 -8.99
N LEU A 69 13.29 -7.36 -9.15
CA LEU A 69 14.40 -6.89 -8.34
C LEU A 69 14.79 -5.47 -8.74
N ARG A 70 14.87 -4.58 -7.76
CA ARG A 70 15.32 -3.20 -7.97
C ARG A 70 16.84 -3.09 -7.97
N CYS A 71 17.50 -3.83 -7.09
CA CYS A 71 18.97 -3.79 -6.95
C CYS A 71 19.53 -5.19 -6.68
N ALA A 72 20.72 -5.46 -7.21
CA ALA A 72 21.33 -6.78 -7.11
C ALA A 72 22.05 -7.04 -5.77
N SER A 73 22.65 -6.01 -5.16
CA SER A 73 23.55 -6.20 -4.01
C SER A 73 23.27 -5.23 -2.86
N TYR A 74 23.14 -3.95 -3.14
CA TYR A 74 22.98 -2.91 -2.12
C TYR A 74 21.78 -2.03 -2.48
N GLY A 75 21.12 -1.53 -1.45
CA GLY A 75 19.94 -0.67 -1.59
C GLY A 75 18.68 -1.31 -1.05
N TYR A 76 17.55 -0.68 -1.34
CA TYR A 76 16.23 -1.11 -0.94
C TYR A 76 15.49 -1.77 -2.10
N GLN A 77 14.82 -2.89 -1.86
CA GLN A 77 13.93 -3.52 -2.81
C GLN A 77 12.60 -2.76 -2.89
N TYR A 78 11.81 -3.00 -3.94
CA TYR A 78 10.49 -2.37 -4.07
C TYR A 78 9.55 -2.73 -2.92
N SER A 79 9.61 -3.95 -2.40
CA SER A 79 8.84 -4.35 -1.22
C SER A 79 9.18 -3.54 0.04
N GLU A 80 10.45 -3.21 0.24
CA GLU A 80 10.89 -2.37 1.37
C GLU A 80 10.45 -0.91 1.19
N ILE A 81 10.47 -0.41 -0.05
CA ILE A 81 10.01 0.94 -0.40
C ILE A 81 8.49 1.05 -0.19
N VAL A 82 7.71 0.12 -0.75
CA VAL A 82 6.26 0.09 -0.60
C VAL A 82 5.88 -0.11 0.86
N GLY A 83 6.58 -1.00 1.58
CA GLY A 83 6.37 -1.18 3.01
C GLY A 83 6.68 0.06 3.85
N SER A 84 7.71 0.83 3.49
CA SER A 84 8.03 2.10 4.16
C SER A 84 6.93 3.15 3.91
N LEU A 85 6.48 3.28 2.66
CA LEU A 85 5.38 4.17 2.29
C LEU A 85 4.07 3.77 2.98
N SER A 86 3.73 2.49 2.99
CA SER A 86 2.52 1.99 3.66
C SER A 86 2.54 2.29 5.16
N SER A 87 3.72 2.31 5.79
CA SER A 87 3.85 2.65 7.21
C SER A 87 3.41 4.08 7.51
N VAL A 88 3.57 5.03 6.59
CA VAL A 88 3.07 6.41 6.73
C VAL A 88 1.57 6.38 6.96
N TYR A 89 0.83 5.73 6.06
CA TYR A 89 -0.64 5.65 6.13
C TYR A 89 -1.12 4.86 7.35
N PHE A 90 -0.47 3.74 7.68
CA PHE A 90 -0.82 2.96 8.87
C PHE A 90 -0.59 3.71 10.19
N CYS A 91 0.32 4.68 10.20
CA CYS A 91 0.60 5.53 11.35
C CYS A 91 -0.16 6.86 11.33
N GLY A 92 -1.04 7.08 10.34
CA GLY A 92 -1.86 8.29 10.23
C GLY A 92 -1.14 9.49 9.63
N GLY A 93 -0.01 9.27 8.95
CA GLY A 93 0.67 10.31 8.17
C GLY A 93 0.00 10.54 6.82
N ASP A 94 0.25 11.67 6.22
CA ASP A 94 -0.33 12.12 4.95
C ASP A 94 0.70 12.50 3.89
N CYS A 95 1.97 12.60 4.25
CA CYS A 95 3.04 12.90 3.31
C CYS A 95 4.23 11.93 3.45
N VAL A 96 5.00 11.81 2.38
CA VAL A 96 6.14 10.87 2.32
C VAL A 96 7.25 11.26 3.30
N GLU A 97 7.40 12.55 3.58
CA GLU A 97 8.39 13.11 4.49
C GLU A 97 8.21 12.62 5.93
N ASP A 98 6.99 12.21 6.32
CA ASP A 98 6.68 11.66 7.64
C ASP A 98 7.49 10.41 7.94
N VAL A 99 7.84 9.64 6.90
CA VAL A 99 8.68 8.46 7.11
C VAL A 99 10.05 8.84 7.67
N THR A 100 10.68 9.87 7.14
CA THR A 100 11.99 10.31 7.59
C THR A 100 11.93 11.03 8.94
N SER A 101 10.93 11.91 9.10
CA SER A 101 10.81 12.78 10.27
C SER A 101 10.33 12.06 11.52
N HIS A 102 9.40 11.11 11.38
CA HIS A 102 8.68 10.52 12.49
C HIS A 102 8.86 9.01 12.64
N LEU A 103 8.87 8.26 11.52
CA LEU A 103 8.82 6.80 11.57
C LEU A 103 10.20 6.16 11.57
N MET A 104 11.11 6.61 10.72
CA MET A 104 12.42 5.98 10.51
C MET A 104 13.25 5.86 11.81
N PRO A 105 13.31 6.88 12.69
CA PRO A 105 14.03 6.74 13.96
C PRO A 105 13.44 5.67 14.88
N ARG A 106 12.14 5.40 14.78
CA ARG A 106 11.43 4.43 15.60
C ARG A 106 11.45 3.03 15.00
N LEU A 107 11.22 2.93 13.69
CA LEU A 107 11.23 1.65 12.99
C LEU A 107 12.63 1.05 12.88
N SER A 108 13.69 1.84 12.94
CA SER A 108 15.08 1.37 13.00
C SER A 108 15.41 0.60 14.28
N LEU A 109 14.59 0.67 15.31
CA LEU A 109 14.73 -0.13 16.53
C LEU A 109 14.40 -1.62 16.28
N HIS A 110 13.66 -1.93 15.22
CA HIS A 110 13.36 -3.31 14.88
C HIS A 110 14.57 -3.99 14.18
N PRO A 111 15.01 -5.16 14.64
CA PRO A 111 16.28 -5.74 14.19
C PRO A 111 16.30 -6.19 12.73
N THR A 112 15.14 -6.49 12.15
CA THR A 112 15.06 -7.08 10.80
C THR A 112 14.28 -6.20 9.79
N LEU A 113 13.54 -5.20 10.24
CA LEU A 113 12.79 -4.33 9.34
C LEU A 113 13.69 -3.22 8.81
N ARG A 114 13.74 -3.12 7.48
CA ARG A 114 14.42 -2.01 6.82
C ARG A 114 13.39 -0.94 6.41
N THR A 115 13.66 0.28 6.80
CA THR A 115 12.85 1.45 6.46
C THR A 115 13.72 2.45 5.73
N CYS A 116 13.28 2.89 4.57
CA CYS A 116 14.01 3.85 3.75
C CYS A 116 13.49 5.28 3.96
N SER A 117 14.31 6.26 3.59
CA SER A 117 13.95 7.68 3.65
C SER A 117 12.93 8.07 2.57
N SER A 118 12.28 9.21 2.76
CA SER A 118 11.38 9.84 1.79
C SER A 118 11.99 9.97 0.40
N ASP A 119 13.24 10.42 0.29
CA ASP A 119 13.95 10.52 -0.99
C ASP A 119 14.09 9.18 -1.70
N THR A 120 14.32 8.12 -0.95
CA THR A 120 14.41 6.76 -1.51
C THR A 120 13.06 6.26 -1.99
N ILE A 121 11.98 6.59 -1.27
CA ILE A 121 10.60 6.27 -1.68
C ILE A 121 10.27 7.00 -2.97
N LEU A 122 10.47 8.31 -3.03
CA LEU A 122 10.18 9.12 -4.22
C LEU A 122 10.97 8.66 -5.45
N ARG A 123 12.25 8.32 -5.25
CA ARG A 123 13.09 7.75 -6.32
C ARG A 123 12.55 6.40 -6.80
N GLY A 124 12.20 5.51 -5.88
CA GLY A 124 11.64 4.19 -6.23
C GLY A 124 10.30 4.30 -6.97
N ILE A 125 9.45 5.26 -6.62
CA ILE A 125 8.22 5.56 -7.34
C ILE A 125 8.54 6.06 -8.75
N SER A 126 9.50 6.99 -8.89
CA SER A 126 9.91 7.53 -10.19
C SER A 126 10.49 6.47 -11.11
N GLU A 127 11.21 5.48 -10.58
CA GLU A 127 11.74 4.35 -11.36
C GLU A 127 10.63 3.44 -11.92
N LEU A 128 9.46 3.41 -11.29
CA LEU A 128 8.29 2.64 -11.73
C LEU A 128 7.41 3.43 -12.70
N ALA A 129 7.68 4.71 -12.90
CA ALA A 129 6.93 5.54 -13.83
C ALA A 129 7.09 5.01 -15.26
N THR A 130 5.99 5.01 -16.01
CA THR A 130 5.95 4.68 -17.42
C THR A 130 5.64 5.92 -18.24
N SER A 131 6.00 5.89 -19.54
CA SER A 131 5.63 6.97 -20.46
C SER A 131 4.11 7.03 -20.65
N ASN A 132 3.59 8.24 -20.80
CA ASN A 132 2.19 8.43 -21.17
C ASN A 132 1.94 7.89 -22.57
N THR A 133 0.72 7.41 -22.80
CA THR A 133 0.21 7.06 -24.13
C THR A 133 -0.74 8.18 -24.57
N SER A 134 -0.46 8.74 -25.75
CA SER A 134 -1.31 9.79 -26.33
C SER A 134 -2.40 9.16 -27.18
N TYR A 135 -3.63 9.59 -26.97
CA TYR A 135 -4.80 9.23 -27.75
C TYR A 135 -5.35 10.47 -28.42
N THR A 136 -5.71 10.35 -29.70
CA THR A 136 -6.31 11.43 -30.46
C THR A 136 -7.77 11.07 -30.77
N SER A 137 -8.69 11.94 -30.40
CA SER A 137 -10.12 11.79 -30.69
C SER A 137 -10.39 12.06 -32.17
N ASP A 138 -11.56 11.63 -32.66
CA ASP A 138 -12.03 11.90 -34.04
C ASP A 138 -12.14 13.41 -34.33
N THR A 139 -12.25 14.23 -33.30
CA THR A 139 -12.26 15.70 -33.40
C THR A 139 -10.87 16.32 -33.42
N GLY A 140 -9.80 15.51 -33.44
CA GLY A 140 -8.41 15.96 -33.48
C GLY A 140 -7.84 16.43 -32.14
N LYS A 141 -8.55 16.23 -31.02
CA LYS A 141 -8.02 16.53 -29.68
C LYS A 141 -7.21 15.34 -29.16
N SER A 142 -6.02 15.62 -28.67
CA SER A 142 -5.15 14.62 -28.04
C SER A 142 -5.17 14.74 -26.53
N TYR A 143 -5.12 13.60 -25.85
CA TYR A 143 -5.06 13.46 -24.40
C TYR A 143 -4.01 12.43 -24.03
N ASP A 144 -3.29 12.70 -22.94
CA ASP A 144 -2.29 11.78 -22.42
C ASP A 144 -2.84 10.98 -21.25
N PHE A 145 -2.65 9.67 -21.32
CA PHE A 145 -3.05 8.72 -20.28
C PHE A 145 -1.85 7.94 -19.79
N ASN A 146 -1.87 7.57 -18.52
CA ASN A 146 -0.90 6.66 -17.95
C ASN A 146 -1.62 5.60 -17.11
N THR A 147 -1.56 4.37 -17.56
CA THR A 147 -2.23 3.23 -16.89
C THR A 147 -1.36 2.53 -15.87
N ALA A 148 -0.07 2.93 -15.72
CA ALA A 148 0.87 2.31 -14.80
C ALA A 148 0.74 0.77 -14.71
N PRO A 149 0.94 0.02 -15.81
CA PRO A 149 0.48 -1.36 -15.94
C PRO A 149 1.09 -2.33 -14.92
N LYS A 150 2.32 -2.08 -14.48
CA LYS A 150 2.95 -2.90 -13.42
C LYS A 150 2.26 -2.69 -12.07
N LEU A 151 1.90 -1.45 -11.74
CA LEU A 151 1.24 -1.13 -10.46
C LEU A 151 -0.19 -1.65 -10.44
N ASN A 152 -0.94 -1.51 -11.54
CA ASN A 152 -2.26 -2.10 -11.66
C ASN A 152 -2.20 -3.64 -11.62
N SER A 153 -1.20 -4.26 -12.24
CA SER A 153 -0.97 -5.71 -12.12
C SER A 153 -0.66 -6.12 -10.67
N LEU A 154 0.12 -5.32 -9.93
CA LEU A 154 0.40 -5.57 -8.52
C LEU A 154 -0.88 -5.51 -7.70
N LEU A 155 -1.71 -4.48 -7.92
CA LEU A 155 -2.97 -4.28 -7.21
C LEU A 155 -3.89 -5.52 -7.38
N VAL A 156 -4.19 -5.91 -8.62
CA VAL A 156 -5.06 -7.07 -8.90
C VAL A 156 -4.46 -8.37 -8.35
N LYS A 157 -3.16 -8.60 -8.54
CA LYS A 157 -2.50 -9.81 -8.01
C LYS A 157 -2.52 -9.87 -6.48
N THR A 158 -2.42 -8.73 -5.82
CA THR A 158 -2.57 -8.65 -4.37
C THR A 158 -3.96 -9.10 -3.95
N LEU A 159 -5.01 -8.57 -4.57
CA LEU A 159 -6.39 -8.92 -4.26
C LEU A 159 -6.69 -10.41 -4.50
N ILE A 160 -6.15 -11.00 -5.56
CA ILE A 160 -6.28 -12.44 -5.83
C ILE A 160 -5.51 -13.26 -4.79
N ASN A 161 -4.26 -12.90 -4.47
CA ASN A 161 -3.45 -13.67 -3.52
C ASN A 161 -3.97 -13.58 -2.08
N THR A 162 -4.67 -12.51 -1.74
CA THR A 162 -5.33 -12.36 -0.43
C THR A 162 -6.75 -12.94 -0.40
N GLY A 163 -7.20 -13.54 -1.50
CA GLY A 163 -8.52 -14.18 -1.60
C GLY A 163 -9.70 -13.19 -1.66
N GLN A 164 -9.45 -11.91 -1.88
CA GLN A 164 -10.50 -10.90 -2.02
C GLN A 164 -11.15 -10.94 -3.42
N LEU A 165 -10.41 -11.39 -4.41
CA LEU A 165 -10.91 -11.70 -5.75
C LEU A 165 -10.54 -13.13 -6.14
N VAL A 166 -11.41 -13.78 -6.90
CA VAL A 166 -11.20 -15.13 -7.43
C VAL A 166 -10.96 -15.03 -8.93
N ALA A 167 -9.81 -15.53 -9.38
CA ALA A 167 -9.46 -15.51 -10.81
C ALA A 167 -10.45 -16.38 -11.62
N GLY A 168 -10.98 -15.83 -12.71
CA GLY A 168 -11.94 -16.52 -13.58
C GLY A 168 -13.41 -16.27 -13.24
N GLU A 169 -13.71 -15.63 -12.11
CA GLU A 169 -15.06 -15.16 -11.79
C GLU A 169 -15.38 -13.85 -12.51
N SER A 170 -16.69 -13.60 -12.69
CA SER A 170 -17.19 -12.34 -13.27
C SER A 170 -17.63 -11.40 -12.16
N TYR A 171 -17.25 -10.13 -12.30
CA TYR A 171 -17.55 -9.08 -11.33
C TYR A 171 -18.13 -7.85 -12.04
N ASP A 172 -19.01 -7.15 -11.36
CA ASP A 172 -19.45 -5.83 -11.81
C ASP A 172 -18.33 -4.83 -11.55
N LEU A 173 -17.94 -4.10 -12.60
CA LEU A 173 -16.87 -3.13 -12.58
C LEU A 173 -17.44 -1.73 -12.72
N ASP A 174 -17.20 -0.88 -11.72
CA ASP A 174 -17.46 0.55 -11.81
C ASP A 174 -16.18 1.30 -12.14
N PHE A 175 -16.29 2.29 -13.03
CA PHE A 175 -15.18 3.16 -13.39
C PHE A 175 -15.61 4.61 -13.37
N ASP A 176 -14.98 5.41 -12.53
CA ASP A 176 -15.27 6.83 -12.40
C ASP A 176 -14.00 7.67 -12.31
N HIS A 177 -14.14 8.97 -12.55
CA HIS A 177 -13.04 9.93 -12.51
C HIS A 177 -13.16 10.84 -11.29
N GLN A 178 -12.05 10.97 -10.58
CA GLN A 178 -11.94 11.87 -9.46
C GLN A 178 -11.02 13.03 -9.82
N PHE A 179 -11.48 14.27 -9.61
CA PHE A 179 -10.62 15.44 -9.81
C PHE A 179 -9.75 15.67 -8.58
N ILE A 180 -8.46 15.88 -8.83
CA ILE A 180 -7.48 16.25 -7.81
C ILE A 180 -6.97 17.65 -8.15
N GLU A 181 -7.38 18.65 -7.36
CA GLU A 181 -6.90 20.02 -7.49
C GLU A 181 -5.43 20.11 -7.07
N THR A 182 -4.62 20.78 -7.88
CA THR A 182 -3.19 20.98 -7.59
C THR A 182 -2.64 22.13 -8.43
N GLU A 183 -1.61 22.80 -7.90
CA GLU A 183 -0.86 23.87 -8.58
C GLU A 183 0.43 23.38 -9.26
N LYS A 184 0.60 22.06 -9.44
CA LYS A 184 1.78 21.54 -10.12
C LYS A 184 1.87 22.03 -11.55
N TYR A 185 3.10 22.24 -12.03
CA TYR A 185 3.41 22.86 -13.33
C TYR A 185 2.83 22.11 -14.53
N ASP A 186 2.63 20.82 -14.42
CA ASP A 186 2.09 19.93 -15.47
C ASP A 186 0.58 19.70 -15.37
N ALA A 187 -0.07 20.20 -14.31
CA ALA A 187 -1.51 20.10 -14.14
C ALA A 187 -2.26 20.95 -15.18
N LYS A 188 -3.40 20.46 -15.63
CA LYS A 188 -4.23 21.11 -16.65
C LYS A 188 -5.53 21.66 -16.07
N MET A 189 -6.06 22.71 -16.71
CA MET A 189 -7.34 23.30 -16.36
C MET A 189 -8.45 22.28 -16.56
N THR A 190 -9.19 21.95 -15.50
CA THR A 190 -10.35 21.06 -15.56
C THR A 190 -11.59 21.78 -16.10
N TYR A 191 -12.60 21.02 -16.50
CA TYR A 191 -13.89 21.62 -16.88
C TYR A 191 -14.60 22.32 -15.69
N LYS A 192 -14.23 21.95 -14.46
CA LYS A 192 -14.71 22.60 -13.23
C LYS A 192 -14.01 23.90 -12.90
N LYS A 193 -13.13 24.38 -13.78
CA LYS A 193 -12.41 25.67 -13.71
C LYS A 193 -11.36 25.76 -12.58
N PHE A 194 -10.74 24.68 -12.21
CA PHE A 194 -9.53 24.65 -11.40
C PHE A 194 -8.45 23.84 -12.11
N THR A 195 -7.19 24.06 -11.74
CA THR A 195 -6.04 23.31 -12.25
C THR A 195 -5.87 22.00 -11.50
N GLY A 196 -5.70 20.90 -12.21
CA GLY A 196 -5.59 19.59 -11.55
C GLY A 196 -5.40 18.42 -12.51
N TYR A 197 -5.56 17.22 -11.94
CA TYR A 197 -5.59 15.93 -12.64
C TYR A 197 -6.98 15.33 -12.55
N SER A 198 -7.25 14.38 -13.45
CA SER A 198 -8.53 13.65 -13.51
C SER A 198 -8.26 12.13 -13.58
N PRO A 199 -7.66 11.52 -12.54
CA PRO A 199 -7.46 10.08 -12.55
C PRO A 199 -8.78 9.34 -12.63
N GLY A 200 -8.81 8.25 -13.41
CA GLY A 200 -9.87 7.26 -13.41
C GLY A 200 -9.56 6.15 -12.41
N VAL A 201 -10.57 5.70 -11.70
CA VAL A 201 -10.46 4.62 -10.71
C VAL A 201 -11.47 3.53 -11.06
N ALA A 202 -10.97 2.31 -11.22
CA ALA A 202 -11.78 1.12 -11.43
C ALA A 202 -11.97 0.39 -10.10
N VAL A 203 -13.22 0.08 -9.76
CA VAL A 203 -13.56 -0.61 -8.51
C VAL A 203 -14.48 -1.81 -8.75
N ILE A 204 -14.35 -2.82 -7.89
CA ILE A 204 -15.28 -3.95 -7.77
C ILE A 204 -15.80 -3.93 -6.32
N GLY A 205 -17.02 -3.48 -6.13
CA GLY A 205 -17.53 -3.18 -4.79
C GLY A 205 -16.66 -2.13 -4.11
N ASP A 206 -16.03 -2.48 -2.98
CA ASP A 206 -15.14 -1.59 -2.22
C ASP A 206 -13.64 -1.75 -2.60
N LEU A 207 -13.32 -2.61 -3.58
CA LEU A 207 -11.96 -2.94 -3.94
C LEU A 207 -11.50 -2.13 -5.15
N ILE A 208 -10.44 -1.35 -5.01
CA ILE A 208 -9.78 -0.69 -6.14
C ILE A 208 -9.01 -1.74 -6.93
N VAL A 209 -9.33 -1.89 -8.22
CA VAL A 209 -8.69 -2.87 -9.12
C VAL A 209 -7.85 -2.23 -10.21
N GLY A 210 -7.99 -0.92 -10.41
CA GLY A 210 -7.20 -0.21 -11.41
C GLY A 210 -7.23 1.30 -11.20
N ILE A 211 -6.14 1.94 -11.63
CA ILE A 211 -6.02 3.40 -11.65
C ILE A 211 -5.42 3.80 -12.98
N GLU A 212 -5.97 4.84 -13.58
CA GLU A 212 -5.46 5.46 -14.78
C GLU A 212 -5.27 6.96 -14.53
N ASN A 213 -4.07 7.44 -14.76
CA ASN A 213 -3.80 8.88 -14.66
C ASN A 213 -4.17 9.58 -15.96
N ARG A 214 -4.95 10.65 -15.84
CA ARG A 214 -5.35 11.54 -16.94
C ARG A 214 -5.10 12.98 -16.57
N ASP A 215 -4.80 13.79 -17.57
CA ASP A 215 -4.78 15.24 -17.44
C ASP A 215 -6.15 15.77 -17.01
N GLY A 216 -6.18 16.88 -16.28
CA GLY A 216 -7.42 17.49 -15.81
C GLY A 216 -8.38 17.94 -16.92
N ASN A 217 -7.89 18.18 -18.12
CA ASN A 217 -8.66 18.53 -19.29
C ASN A 217 -9.10 17.33 -20.15
N ALA A 218 -8.74 16.11 -19.78
CA ALA A 218 -9.12 14.91 -20.52
C ALA A 218 -10.63 14.69 -20.44
N ASN A 219 -11.23 14.32 -21.58
CA ASN A 219 -12.65 14.00 -21.62
C ASN A 219 -12.89 12.64 -20.94
N VAL A 220 -13.75 12.62 -19.92
CA VAL A 220 -14.10 11.41 -19.18
C VAL A 220 -14.75 10.31 -20.07
N ARG A 221 -15.37 10.70 -21.18
CA ARG A 221 -15.98 9.77 -22.13
C ARG A 221 -15.04 9.27 -23.23
N PHE A 222 -13.78 9.68 -23.16
CA PHE A 222 -12.78 9.24 -24.12
C PHE A 222 -12.17 7.91 -23.64
N HIS A 223 -12.42 6.84 -24.38
CA HIS A 223 -11.93 5.48 -24.12
C HIS A 223 -11.15 4.97 -25.30
#